data_defb330264c227d821af30ffdee8249b
#
_entry.id   defb330264c227d821af30ffdee8249b
#
_cell.length_a   1.000
_cell.length_b   1.000
_cell.length_c   1.000
_cell.angle_alpha   90.00
_cell.angle_beta   90.00
_cell.angle_gamma   90.00
#
_symmetry.space_group_name_H-M   'P 1'
#
loop_
_entity.id
_entity.type
_entity.pdbx_description
1 polymer ?
#
loop_
_entity_poly.entity_id
_entity_poly.type
_entity_poly.pdbx_seq_one_letter_code
_entity_poly.pdbx_strand_id
1 'polypeptide(L)'
;MRNLFYILIVFSFIFSESGSKVLASDGDIGDTFGKSVSHFGQWYAVGANKDDDNGQNSGSVYIYKFEDSEIIDEFKITPDDGDFNEYFGKTLSVSDEWLIVSAIYDNENGEKSGSVYIFKYDGSTWNQFDKIYPDDGASYDRFGYSVDLHNDRFVVGSVYDDDLGENSGSAYIYQFDGAVWSLEKKINSNYQQEDAHFGKSVAIFSNIVAIGAYAEDTELQNAGSATIFRLINNEWIEIQKIFSPNSNSYDFFGNDLDIYDDKLVVGSYYADNIYDNSGSVFLYELNYNIFELVLELNAYDSYLNDNFGQSVSIYSNYVAVGAMDDDNGTNSGAVYVYKINDDWTYDEIKLYPNDLQQYDEFGSSVSIFDYKLIVGSSLDDDLGNDAGSVYILNFAECNDIAACNYDTSSQNLIHDSQICIFPENGFECDGSCIHEIDSCNICNGGGSNGDVDLNGIINITDIILILGYMLGDNDINICIANINNDNVVNITDLIILIDNILNF
;
A
#
# COMPACT_ATOMS: atom_id res chain seq x y z
N MET A 1 17.44 10.90 -44.79
CA MET A 1 17.58 9.91 -43.70
C MET A 1 18.44 10.57 -42.61
N ARG A 2 17.80 11.10 -41.60
CA ARG A 2 18.41 11.60 -40.40
C ARG A 2 17.83 10.78 -39.27
N ASN A 3 18.59 9.86 -38.71
CA ASN A 3 18.25 9.15 -37.48
C ASN A 3 18.40 10.14 -36.36
N LEU A 4 17.29 10.58 -35.72
CA LEU A 4 17.26 11.18 -34.40
C LEU A 4 17.37 10.04 -33.41
N PHE A 5 18.53 9.93 -32.76
CA PHE A 5 18.68 9.20 -31.53
C PHE A 5 18.06 10.09 -30.42
N TYR A 6 16.94 9.70 -29.86
CA TYR A 6 16.49 10.20 -28.57
C TYR A 6 17.43 9.57 -27.54
N ILE A 7 18.29 10.38 -26.96
CA ILE A 7 19.02 10.04 -25.75
C ILE A 7 18.04 10.28 -24.61
N LEU A 8 17.46 9.20 -24.09
CA LEU A 8 16.81 9.21 -22.78
C LEU A 8 17.88 9.51 -21.74
N ILE A 9 17.97 10.75 -21.26
CA ILE A 9 18.79 11.10 -20.11
C ILE A 9 17.95 10.80 -18.89
N VAL A 10 18.01 9.56 -18.41
CA VAL A 10 17.55 9.20 -17.07
C VAL A 10 18.58 9.80 -16.13
N PHE A 11 18.26 10.94 -15.50
CA PHE A 11 18.99 11.42 -14.34
C PHE A 11 18.61 10.57 -13.13
N SER A 12 19.25 9.43 -12.96
CA SER A 12 19.26 8.75 -11.67
C SER A 12 20.14 9.52 -10.70
N PHE A 13 19.53 10.36 -9.88
CA PHE A 13 20.22 10.87 -8.69
C PHE A 13 20.31 9.72 -7.68
N ILE A 14 21.52 9.26 -7.44
CA ILE A 14 21.83 8.27 -6.41
C ILE A 14 21.66 8.97 -5.06
N PHE A 15 20.54 8.72 -4.39
CA PHE A 15 20.41 9.00 -2.97
C PHE A 15 21.37 8.09 -2.21
N SER A 16 22.04 8.62 -1.22
CA SER A 16 22.95 7.83 -0.37
C SER A 16 22.21 6.89 0.59
N GLU A 17 20.86 6.82 0.54
CA GLU A 17 20.01 5.94 1.35
C GLU A 17 18.77 5.54 0.56
N SER A 18 18.74 4.30 0.09
CA SER A 18 17.59 3.38 -0.16
C SER A 18 16.29 3.90 -0.79
N GLY A 19 16.28 4.88 -1.69
CA GLY A 19 15.04 5.35 -2.32
C GLY A 19 15.22 5.92 -3.73
N SER A 20 14.13 6.00 -4.51
CA SER A 20 14.10 6.64 -5.82
C SER A 20 13.04 7.73 -5.87
N LYS A 21 13.42 8.92 -6.39
CA LYS A 21 12.47 9.98 -6.76
C LYS A 21 11.90 9.66 -8.12
N VAL A 22 10.60 9.81 -8.27
CA VAL A 22 9.87 9.64 -9.53
C VAL A 22 9.16 10.96 -9.84
N LEU A 23 9.34 11.43 -11.05
CA LEU A 23 8.67 12.59 -11.63
C LEU A 23 7.70 12.09 -12.71
N ALA A 24 6.60 12.80 -12.93
CA ALA A 24 5.74 12.50 -14.06
C ALA A 24 6.52 12.63 -15.37
N SER A 25 6.35 11.67 -16.29
CA SER A 25 7.11 11.62 -17.55
C SER A 25 6.84 12.83 -18.49
N ASP A 26 5.71 13.49 -18.32
CA ASP A 26 5.24 14.67 -19.03
C ASP A 26 4.78 15.80 -18.09
N GLY A 27 5.23 15.76 -16.83
CA GLY A 27 4.84 16.75 -15.80
C GLY A 27 5.16 18.19 -16.17
N ASP A 28 4.24 19.08 -15.86
CA ASP A 28 4.34 20.54 -16.10
C ASP A 28 3.95 21.33 -14.82
N ILE A 29 4.09 22.63 -14.91
CA ILE A 29 3.83 23.58 -13.83
C ILE A 29 2.40 23.44 -13.31
N GLY A 30 2.27 23.18 -12.02
CA GLY A 30 0.99 23.16 -11.33
C GLY A 30 0.24 21.83 -11.33
N ASP A 31 0.77 20.75 -11.93
CA ASP A 31 0.11 19.45 -12.06
C ASP A 31 -0.13 18.78 -10.70
N THR A 32 0.70 19.09 -9.72
CA THR A 32 0.61 18.52 -8.35
C THR A 32 0.71 16.99 -8.34
N PHE A 33 1.64 16.42 -9.12
CA PHE A 33 1.94 14.99 -9.10
C PHE A 33 2.38 14.54 -7.70
N GLY A 34 1.83 13.44 -7.19
CA GLY A 34 2.01 13.04 -5.79
C GLY A 34 0.93 13.56 -4.85
N LYS A 35 -0.16 14.19 -5.38
CA LYS A 35 -1.29 14.66 -4.55
C LYS A 35 -1.98 13.54 -3.79
N SER A 36 -2.06 12.38 -4.39
CA SER A 36 -2.50 11.13 -3.77
C SER A 36 -1.59 10.00 -4.22
N VAL A 37 -1.34 9.04 -3.35
CA VAL A 37 -0.55 7.85 -3.64
C VAL A 37 -1.24 6.62 -3.08
N SER A 38 -1.08 5.49 -3.76
CA SER A 38 -1.52 4.18 -3.28
C SER A 38 -0.57 3.11 -3.80
N HIS A 39 -0.26 2.14 -2.94
CA HIS A 39 0.65 1.05 -3.26
C HIS A 39 0.03 -0.30 -2.90
N PHE A 40 0.02 -1.23 -3.85
CA PHE A 40 -0.38 -2.61 -3.63
C PHE A 40 0.41 -3.56 -4.54
N GLY A 41 1.15 -4.49 -3.94
CA GLY A 41 1.95 -5.46 -4.68
C GLY A 41 3.00 -4.80 -5.59
N GLN A 42 2.87 -5.04 -6.90
CA GLN A 42 3.76 -4.43 -7.91
C GLN A 42 3.30 -3.06 -8.41
N TRP A 43 2.14 -2.57 -7.97
CA TRP A 43 1.50 -1.38 -8.48
C TRP A 43 1.67 -0.18 -7.56
N TYR A 44 2.11 0.93 -8.13
CA TYR A 44 2.21 2.23 -7.48
C TYR A 44 1.39 3.23 -8.29
N ALA A 45 0.32 3.72 -7.71
CA ALA A 45 -0.57 4.70 -8.34
C ALA A 45 -0.36 6.09 -7.74
N VAL A 46 -0.30 7.11 -8.60
CA VAL A 46 0.00 8.49 -8.25
C VAL A 46 -0.97 9.42 -8.93
N GLY A 47 -1.65 10.27 -8.18
CA GLY A 47 -2.53 11.30 -8.71
C GLY A 47 -1.81 12.61 -8.99
N ALA A 48 -2.10 13.21 -10.14
CA ALA A 48 -1.75 14.56 -10.55
C ALA A 48 -3.06 15.31 -10.84
N ASN A 49 -3.75 15.73 -9.78
CA ASN A 49 -5.15 16.13 -9.89
C ASN A 49 -5.38 17.49 -10.56
N LYS A 50 -4.32 18.22 -10.88
CA LYS A 50 -4.38 19.47 -11.62
C LYS A 50 -3.70 19.40 -12.99
N ASP A 51 -3.32 18.20 -13.44
CA ASP A 51 -2.80 17.98 -14.79
C ASP A 51 -3.76 18.55 -15.84
N ASP A 52 -3.22 19.29 -16.81
CA ASP A 52 -3.97 20.10 -17.78
C ASP A 52 -4.14 19.42 -19.16
N ASP A 53 -3.67 18.18 -19.33
CA ASP A 53 -3.59 17.50 -20.65
C ASP A 53 -4.94 17.33 -21.36
N ASN A 54 -6.01 17.08 -20.60
CA ASN A 54 -7.38 16.97 -21.11
C ASN A 54 -8.24 18.22 -20.84
N GLY A 55 -7.63 19.32 -20.42
CA GLY A 55 -8.29 20.56 -20.02
C GLY A 55 -7.77 21.06 -18.70
N GLN A 56 -7.89 22.35 -18.43
CA GLN A 56 -7.33 22.96 -17.24
C GLN A 56 -7.81 22.25 -15.96
N ASN A 57 -6.88 21.72 -15.16
CA ASN A 57 -7.14 20.95 -13.95
C ASN A 57 -8.11 19.77 -14.17
N SER A 58 -8.08 19.13 -15.33
CA SER A 58 -8.86 17.90 -15.57
C SER A 58 -8.36 16.76 -14.70
N GLY A 59 -7.05 16.70 -14.51
CA GLY A 59 -6.34 15.72 -13.71
C GLY A 59 -5.96 14.44 -14.46
N SER A 60 -4.95 13.76 -13.94
CA SER A 60 -4.44 12.48 -14.43
C SER A 60 -4.01 11.56 -13.29
N VAL A 61 -3.87 10.28 -13.59
CA VAL A 61 -3.26 9.29 -12.69
C VAL A 61 -2.17 8.54 -13.44
N TYR A 62 -1.04 8.35 -12.80
CA TYR A 62 0.08 7.57 -13.31
C TYR A 62 0.17 6.28 -12.50
N ILE A 63 0.27 5.15 -13.18
CA ILE A 63 0.47 3.85 -12.55
C ILE A 63 1.80 3.30 -13.02
N TYR A 64 2.65 2.99 -12.06
CA TYR A 64 3.95 2.39 -12.28
C TYR A 64 3.89 0.92 -11.88
N LYS A 65 4.45 0.07 -12.74
CA LYS A 65 4.69 -1.33 -12.42
C LYS A 65 6.13 -1.52 -12.02
N PHE A 66 6.36 -2.08 -10.84
CA PHE A 66 7.68 -2.37 -10.34
C PHE A 66 7.96 -3.87 -10.36
N GLU A 67 9.18 -4.22 -10.77
CA GLU A 67 9.75 -5.56 -10.67
C GLU A 67 11.21 -5.40 -10.25
N ASP A 68 11.67 -6.17 -9.27
CA ASP A 68 13.04 -6.10 -8.72
C ASP A 68 13.53 -4.68 -8.36
N SER A 69 12.63 -3.84 -7.83
CA SER A 69 12.88 -2.43 -7.46
C SER A 69 13.13 -1.47 -8.64
N GLU A 70 12.85 -1.89 -9.88
CA GLU A 70 12.90 -1.04 -11.06
C GLU A 70 11.48 -0.80 -11.62
N ILE A 71 11.24 0.39 -12.17
CA ILE A 71 10.02 0.68 -12.93
C ILE A 71 10.15 -0.01 -14.29
N ILE A 72 9.25 -0.94 -14.58
CA ILE A 72 9.22 -1.68 -15.85
C ILE A 72 8.17 -1.19 -16.82
N ASP A 73 7.10 -0.58 -16.30
CA ASP A 73 6.02 0.02 -17.09
C ASP A 73 5.46 1.27 -16.41
N GLU A 74 4.98 2.22 -17.21
CA GLU A 74 4.24 3.41 -16.79
C GLU A 74 2.96 3.52 -17.62
N PHE A 75 1.82 3.74 -16.95
CA PHE A 75 0.53 3.97 -17.57
C PHE A 75 0.00 5.33 -17.10
N LYS A 76 -0.19 6.27 -18.00
CA LYS A 76 -0.94 7.50 -17.74
C LYS A 76 -2.42 7.25 -18.04
N ILE A 77 -3.27 7.56 -17.08
CA ILE A 77 -4.72 7.37 -17.15
C ILE A 77 -5.41 8.72 -17.00
N THR A 78 -6.31 8.98 -17.91
CA THR A 78 -7.25 10.09 -17.88
C THR A 78 -8.66 9.53 -18.08
N PRO A 79 -9.72 10.15 -17.55
CA PRO A 79 -11.08 9.70 -17.79
C PRO A 79 -11.49 9.91 -19.24
N ASP A 80 -12.31 8.98 -19.80
CA ASP A 80 -12.79 9.06 -21.18
C ASP A 80 -13.64 10.31 -21.47
N ASP A 81 -14.33 10.83 -20.44
CA ASP A 81 -15.24 11.96 -20.47
C ASP A 81 -14.72 13.16 -19.65
N GLY A 82 -13.42 13.17 -19.31
CA GLY A 82 -12.82 14.22 -18.50
C GLY A 82 -13.03 15.63 -19.06
N ASP A 83 -13.36 16.55 -18.19
CA ASP A 83 -13.63 17.95 -18.51
C ASP A 83 -12.85 18.88 -17.56
N PHE A 84 -12.99 20.15 -17.79
CA PHE A 84 -12.33 21.25 -17.11
C PHE A 84 -12.65 21.33 -15.60
N ASN A 85 -11.59 21.39 -14.76
CA ASN A 85 -11.65 21.51 -13.30
C ASN A 85 -12.35 20.37 -12.57
N GLU A 86 -12.27 19.12 -13.03
CA GLU A 86 -12.85 17.97 -12.36
C GLU A 86 -11.95 17.39 -11.28
N TYR A 87 -10.65 17.67 -11.37
CA TYR A 87 -9.63 17.19 -10.41
C TYR A 87 -9.58 15.66 -10.29
N PHE A 88 -9.61 14.95 -11.42
CA PHE A 88 -9.39 13.50 -11.46
C PHE A 88 -8.02 13.15 -10.87
N GLY A 89 -7.95 12.09 -10.04
CA GLY A 89 -6.74 11.76 -9.29
C GLY A 89 -6.60 12.50 -7.95
N LYS A 90 -7.68 13.14 -7.45
CA LYS A 90 -7.65 13.79 -6.12
C LYS A 90 -7.43 12.81 -5.00
N THR A 91 -8.09 11.64 -5.06
CA THR A 91 -7.86 10.47 -4.21
C THR A 91 -7.95 9.21 -5.05
N LEU A 92 -7.25 8.17 -4.66
CA LEU A 92 -7.20 6.91 -5.39
C LEU A 92 -6.84 5.74 -4.46
N SER A 93 -7.24 4.53 -4.84
CA SER A 93 -6.83 3.28 -4.19
C SER A 93 -6.64 2.20 -5.24
N VAL A 94 -5.50 1.46 -5.18
CA VAL A 94 -5.12 0.43 -6.15
C VAL A 94 -5.06 -0.95 -5.50
N SER A 95 -5.43 -1.98 -6.26
CA SER A 95 -5.24 -3.40 -5.93
C SER A 95 -4.57 -4.14 -7.09
N ASP A 96 -4.53 -5.47 -7.05
CA ASP A 96 -3.93 -6.29 -8.12
C ASP A 96 -4.53 -6.03 -9.51
N GLU A 97 -5.86 -5.86 -9.59
CA GLU A 97 -6.57 -5.72 -10.87
C GLU A 97 -7.54 -4.53 -10.93
N TRP A 98 -7.73 -3.80 -9.83
CA TRP A 98 -8.64 -2.67 -9.76
C TRP A 98 -7.94 -1.40 -9.30
N LEU A 99 -8.34 -0.29 -9.91
CA LEU A 99 -7.98 1.07 -9.47
C LEU A 99 -9.25 1.89 -9.38
N ILE A 100 -9.45 2.53 -8.24
CA ILE A 100 -10.53 3.47 -7.97
C ILE A 100 -9.94 4.88 -7.93
N VAL A 101 -10.50 5.80 -8.69
CA VAL A 101 -10.01 7.19 -8.80
C VAL A 101 -11.16 8.16 -8.69
N SER A 102 -11.01 9.18 -7.88
CA SER A 102 -12.02 10.23 -7.73
C SER A 102 -11.82 11.42 -8.67
N ALA A 103 -12.92 12.06 -9.07
CA ALA A 103 -13.01 13.38 -9.67
C ALA A 103 -14.00 14.21 -8.84
N ILE A 104 -13.50 14.86 -7.78
CA ILE A 104 -14.36 15.48 -6.73
C ILE A 104 -15.18 16.67 -7.18
N TYR A 105 -14.86 17.25 -8.34
CA TYR A 105 -15.56 18.38 -8.90
C TYR A 105 -16.26 18.05 -10.22
N ASP A 106 -16.42 16.75 -10.52
CA ASP A 106 -17.29 16.30 -11.60
C ASP A 106 -18.70 16.88 -11.44
N ASN A 107 -19.30 17.31 -12.56
CA ASN A 107 -20.55 18.06 -12.59
C ASN A 107 -21.73 17.24 -13.13
N GLU A 108 -21.55 15.94 -13.43
CA GLU A 108 -22.57 15.15 -14.13
C GLU A 108 -23.88 15.01 -13.36
N ASN A 109 -23.81 14.90 -12.02
CA ASN A 109 -24.99 14.80 -11.14
C ASN A 109 -25.29 16.11 -10.38
N GLY A 110 -24.72 17.22 -10.80
CA GLY A 110 -24.84 18.55 -10.18
C GLY A 110 -23.48 19.24 -10.09
N GLU A 111 -23.48 20.57 -9.89
CA GLU A 111 -22.25 21.35 -9.81
C GLU A 111 -21.35 20.81 -8.68
N LYS A 112 -20.15 20.31 -9.02
CA LYS A 112 -19.19 19.73 -8.06
C LYS A 112 -19.80 18.62 -7.18
N SER A 113 -20.71 17.84 -7.75
CA SER A 113 -21.30 16.69 -7.06
C SER A 113 -20.27 15.59 -6.81
N GLY A 114 -19.28 15.48 -7.70
CA GLY A 114 -18.22 14.49 -7.67
C GLY A 114 -18.61 13.14 -8.27
N SER A 115 -17.61 12.38 -8.69
CA SER A 115 -17.73 11.02 -9.20
C SER A 115 -16.49 10.19 -8.85
N VAL A 116 -16.62 8.87 -9.06
CA VAL A 116 -15.53 7.91 -8.92
C VAL A 116 -15.46 7.05 -10.16
N TYR A 117 -14.28 6.93 -10.73
CA TYR A 117 -13.98 6.09 -11.87
C TYR A 117 -13.33 4.80 -11.44
N ILE A 118 -13.70 3.72 -12.08
CA ILE A 118 -13.21 2.39 -11.82
C ILE A 118 -12.44 1.91 -13.06
N PHE A 119 -11.19 1.54 -12.87
CA PHE A 119 -10.36 0.95 -13.92
C PHE A 119 -10.04 -0.49 -13.57
N LYS A 120 -9.94 -1.31 -14.63
CA LYS A 120 -9.54 -2.71 -14.50
C LYS A 120 -8.30 -3.00 -15.35
N TYR A 121 -7.33 -3.68 -14.75
CA TYR A 121 -6.17 -4.22 -15.47
C TYR A 121 -6.54 -5.50 -16.23
N ASP A 122 -6.32 -5.55 -17.53
CA ASP A 122 -6.66 -6.71 -18.39
C ASP A 122 -5.48 -7.67 -18.63
N GLY A 123 -4.35 -7.44 -17.95
CA GLY A 123 -3.09 -8.16 -18.14
C GLY A 123 -2.09 -7.42 -19.06
N SER A 124 -2.52 -6.33 -19.70
CA SER A 124 -1.67 -5.52 -20.59
C SER A 124 -1.83 -4.01 -20.36
N THR A 125 -3.02 -3.56 -20.02
CA THR A 125 -3.32 -2.14 -19.81
C THR A 125 -4.46 -1.96 -18.81
N TRP A 126 -4.58 -0.75 -18.27
CA TRP A 126 -5.69 -0.33 -17.43
C TRP A 126 -6.78 0.28 -18.29
N ASN A 127 -7.99 -0.25 -18.20
CA ASN A 127 -9.13 0.20 -18.99
C ASN A 127 -10.23 0.74 -18.06
N GLN A 128 -10.87 1.85 -18.45
CA GLN A 128 -12.03 2.33 -17.70
C GLN A 128 -13.13 1.27 -17.76
N PHE A 129 -13.56 0.81 -16.60
CA PHE A 129 -14.58 -0.22 -16.44
C PHE A 129 -15.95 0.39 -16.17
N ASP A 130 -16.00 1.41 -15.29
CA ASP A 130 -17.24 2.08 -14.89
C ASP A 130 -16.96 3.50 -14.40
N LYS A 131 -18.02 4.31 -14.29
CA LYS A 131 -18.07 5.60 -13.61
C LYS A 131 -19.26 5.61 -12.68
N ILE A 132 -19.05 5.93 -11.42
CA ILE A 132 -20.06 5.91 -10.38
C ILE A 132 -20.25 7.30 -9.77
N TYR A 133 -21.49 7.67 -9.62
CA TYR A 133 -21.98 8.78 -8.80
C TYR A 133 -23.24 8.34 -8.06
N PRO A 134 -23.55 8.87 -6.87
CA PRO A 134 -24.70 8.43 -6.12
C PRO A 134 -26.02 8.94 -6.76
N ASP A 135 -27.06 8.09 -6.74
CA ASP A 135 -28.40 8.47 -7.26
C ASP A 135 -29.03 9.66 -6.53
N ASP A 136 -28.66 9.85 -5.26
CA ASP A 136 -29.13 10.93 -4.38
C ASP A 136 -28.13 12.09 -4.29
N GLY A 137 -27.04 12.07 -5.08
CA GLY A 137 -26.03 13.13 -5.07
C GLY A 137 -26.58 14.49 -5.50
N ALA A 138 -26.12 15.52 -4.84
CA ALA A 138 -26.50 16.90 -5.10
C ALA A 138 -25.30 17.80 -5.39
N SER A 139 -25.56 19.06 -5.75
CA SER A 139 -24.48 20.02 -6.03
C SER A 139 -23.66 20.29 -4.78
N TYR A 140 -22.33 20.23 -4.93
CA TYR A 140 -21.31 20.46 -3.90
C TYR A 140 -21.09 19.34 -2.89
N ASP A 141 -21.72 18.18 -3.00
CA ASP A 141 -21.53 17.04 -2.11
C ASP A 141 -20.12 16.47 -2.14
N ARG A 142 -19.41 16.64 -3.27
CA ARG A 142 -18.04 16.16 -3.49
C ARG A 142 -17.87 14.67 -3.21
N PHE A 143 -18.74 13.84 -3.77
CA PHE A 143 -18.56 12.39 -3.75
C PHE A 143 -17.19 12.01 -4.34
N GLY A 144 -16.47 11.13 -3.67
CA GLY A 144 -15.08 10.82 -4.02
C GLY A 144 -14.05 11.64 -3.23
N TYR A 145 -14.45 12.38 -2.19
CA TYR A 145 -13.50 13.14 -1.38
C TYR A 145 -12.41 12.27 -0.75
N SER A 146 -12.76 11.07 -0.37
CA SER A 146 -11.88 9.98 0.03
C SER A 146 -12.36 8.66 -0.57
N VAL A 147 -11.44 7.76 -0.90
CA VAL A 147 -11.75 6.42 -1.41
C VAL A 147 -10.77 5.41 -0.83
N ASP A 148 -11.26 4.20 -0.58
CA ASP A 148 -10.41 3.06 -0.25
C ASP A 148 -11.02 1.75 -0.77
N LEU A 149 -10.16 0.81 -1.17
CA LEU A 149 -10.51 -0.43 -1.85
C LEU A 149 -9.88 -1.64 -1.16
N HIS A 150 -10.71 -2.62 -0.84
CA HIS A 150 -10.21 -3.91 -0.38
C HIS A 150 -11.00 -5.06 -0.99
N ASN A 151 -10.34 -5.89 -1.80
CA ASN A 151 -10.92 -7.04 -2.50
C ASN A 151 -12.11 -6.67 -3.42
N ASP A 152 -13.31 -7.14 -3.07
CA ASP A 152 -14.56 -6.94 -3.81
C ASP A 152 -15.38 -5.74 -3.32
N ARG A 153 -14.81 -4.87 -2.48
CA ARG A 153 -15.49 -3.69 -1.94
C ARG A 153 -14.61 -2.46 -1.97
N PHE A 154 -15.26 -1.33 -2.22
CA PHE A 154 -14.65 -0.02 -1.95
C PHE A 154 -15.61 0.88 -1.19
N VAL A 155 -15.06 1.83 -0.47
CA VAL A 155 -15.79 2.86 0.25
C VAL A 155 -15.44 4.23 -0.29
N VAL A 156 -16.43 5.13 -0.33
CA VAL A 156 -16.32 6.50 -0.85
C VAL A 156 -16.90 7.47 0.14
N GLY A 157 -16.16 8.52 0.48
CA GLY A 157 -16.66 9.65 1.27
C GLY A 157 -17.26 10.75 0.41
N SER A 158 -18.34 11.37 0.91
CA SER A 158 -19.03 12.53 0.34
C SER A 158 -19.15 13.59 1.45
N VAL A 159 -18.08 14.32 1.64
CA VAL A 159 -17.79 15.11 2.86
C VAL A 159 -18.75 16.29 3.09
N TYR A 160 -19.41 16.76 2.03
CA TYR A 160 -20.33 17.88 2.07
C TYR A 160 -21.77 17.47 1.75
N ASP A 161 -22.11 16.17 1.82
CA ASP A 161 -23.49 15.67 1.69
C ASP A 161 -24.37 16.31 2.78
N ASP A 162 -25.49 16.90 2.36
CA ASP A 162 -26.38 17.70 3.21
C ASP A 162 -27.61 16.94 3.71
N ASP A 163 -27.73 15.64 3.41
CA ASP A 163 -28.94 14.86 3.65
C ASP A 163 -29.45 14.89 5.10
N LEU A 164 -28.56 14.94 6.07
CA LEU A 164 -28.86 14.94 7.49
C LEU A 164 -28.50 16.25 8.22
N GLY A 165 -28.05 17.25 7.52
CA GLY A 165 -27.64 18.58 8.00
C GLY A 165 -26.63 19.21 7.06
N GLU A 166 -26.50 20.53 7.04
CA GLU A 166 -25.54 21.24 6.18
C GLU A 166 -24.12 20.69 6.41
N ASN A 167 -23.46 20.20 5.32
CA ASN A 167 -22.13 19.60 5.34
C ASN A 167 -21.96 18.48 6.40
N SER A 168 -23.04 17.75 6.75
CA SER A 168 -22.94 16.66 7.74
C SER A 168 -22.07 15.50 7.22
N GLY A 169 -22.06 15.28 5.90
CA GLY A 169 -21.31 14.29 5.19
C GLY A 169 -21.91 12.88 5.24
N SER A 170 -21.48 12.05 4.31
CA SER A 170 -21.87 10.64 4.22
C SER A 170 -20.75 9.79 3.62
N ALA A 171 -20.92 8.46 3.66
CA ALA A 171 -20.06 7.50 2.98
C ALA A 171 -20.89 6.43 2.28
N TYR A 172 -20.33 5.85 1.22
CA TYR A 172 -21.01 4.87 0.38
C TYR A 172 -20.11 3.64 0.22
N ILE A 173 -20.66 2.46 0.44
CA ILE A 173 -19.97 1.19 0.24
C ILE A 173 -20.51 0.55 -1.02
N TYR A 174 -19.62 0.20 -1.94
CA TYR A 174 -19.93 -0.53 -3.16
C TYR A 174 -19.34 -1.93 -3.11
N GLN A 175 -20.04 -2.89 -3.73
CA GLN A 175 -19.59 -4.27 -3.85
C GLN A 175 -19.60 -4.72 -5.30
N PHE A 176 -18.57 -5.47 -5.69
CA PHE A 176 -18.48 -6.17 -6.97
C PHE A 176 -19.09 -7.56 -6.86
N ASP A 177 -20.07 -7.86 -7.71
CA ASP A 177 -20.76 -9.17 -7.72
C ASP A 177 -20.13 -10.19 -8.68
N GLY A 178 -19.01 -9.84 -9.31
CA GLY A 178 -18.35 -10.61 -10.37
C GLY A 178 -18.65 -10.09 -11.78
N ALA A 179 -19.59 -9.14 -11.93
CA ALA A 179 -19.96 -8.55 -13.21
C ALA A 179 -20.07 -7.02 -13.16
N VAL A 180 -20.64 -6.46 -12.10
CA VAL A 180 -20.86 -5.03 -11.92
C VAL A 180 -20.56 -4.59 -10.49
N TRP A 181 -20.19 -3.33 -10.33
CA TRP A 181 -20.13 -2.66 -9.04
C TRP A 181 -21.50 -2.07 -8.72
N SER A 182 -21.99 -2.29 -7.52
CA SER A 182 -23.28 -1.77 -7.09
C SER A 182 -23.25 -1.26 -5.67
N LEU A 183 -24.07 -0.25 -5.37
CA LEU A 183 -24.19 0.29 -4.02
C LEU A 183 -24.71 -0.79 -3.07
N GLU A 184 -23.89 -1.15 -2.07
CA GLU A 184 -24.29 -2.05 -1.00
C GLU A 184 -24.95 -1.27 0.14
N LYS A 185 -24.39 -0.07 0.49
CA LYS A 185 -24.90 0.72 1.60
C LYS A 185 -24.46 2.19 1.52
N LYS A 186 -25.39 3.13 1.69
CA LYS A 186 -25.11 4.51 2.15
C LYS A 186 -25.06 4.53 3.66
N ILE A 187 -24.05 5.16 4.21
CA ILE A 187 -23.79 5.32 5.64
C ILE A 187 -23.76 6.80 5.98
N ASN A 188 -24.54 7.17 6.97
CA ASN A 188 -24.53 8.50 7.56
C ASN A 188 -24.17 8.40 9.04
N SER A 189 -23.65 9.46 9.62
CA SER A 189 -23.44 9.53 11.06
C SER A 189 -24.77 9.50 11.81
N ASN A 190 -24.87 8.67 12.84
CA ASN A 190 -26.05 8.67 13.72
C ASN A 190 -26.21 9.97 14.53
N TYR A 191 -25.17 10.81 14.58
CA TYR A 191 -25.17 12.04 15.38
C TYR A 191 -25.63 13.28 14.60
N GLN A 192 -25.77 13.21 13.28
CA GLN A 192 -26.39 14.22 12.39
C GLN A 192 -25.98 15.66 12.73
N GLN A 193 -24.69 15.91 12.85
CA GLN A 193 -24.18 17.23 13.18
C GLN A 193 -23.84 18.01 11.91
N GLU A 194 -24.33 19.25 11.81
CA GLU A 194 -23.90 20.19 10.75
C GLU A 194 -22.40 20.42 10.80
N ASP A 195 -21.75 20.55 9.63
CA ASP A 195 -20.33 20.77 9.45
C ASP A 195 -19.41 19.69 10.10
N ALA A 196 -19.93 18.49 10.39
CA ALA A 196 -19.13 17.38 10.93
C ALA A 196 -18.17 16.78 9.89
N HIS A 197 -18.54 16.88 8.60
CA HIS A 197 -17.74 16.37 7.48
C HIS A 197 -17.46 14.87 7.58
N PHE A 198 -18.47 14.06 7.91
CA PHE A 198 -18.38 12.60 7.89
C PHE A 198 -18.05 12.08 6.49
N GLY A 199 -17.09 11.17 6.36
CA GLY A 199 -16.54 10.76 5.07
C GLY A 199 -15.32 11.59 4.63
N LYS A 200 -14.74 12.39 5.53
CA LYS A 200 -13.48 13.12 5.28
C LYS A 200 -12.35 12.15 4.94
N SER A 201 -12.25 11.07 5.68
CA SER A 201 -11.37 9.93 5.45
C SER A 201 -12.16 8.63 5.56
N VAL A 202 -11.80 7.64 4.78
CA VAL A 202 -12.41 6.31 4.79
C VAL A 202 -11.34 5.25 4.64
N ALA A 203 -11.52 4.12 5.34
CA ALA A 203 -10.70 2.93 5.15
C ALA A 203 -11.55 1.68 5.24
N ILE A 204 -11.22 0.66 4.44
CA ILE A 204 -11.89 -0.63 4.44
C ILE A 204 -10.89 -1.78 4.48
N PHE A 205 -11.09 -2.70 5.40
CA PHE A 205 -10.37 -3.96 5.41
C PHE A 205 -11.34 -5.12 5.72
N SER A 206 -11.47 -6.06 4.79
CA SER A 206 -12.34 -7.21 4.90
C SER A 206 -13.80 -6.83 5.18
N ASN A 207 -14.29 -7.01 6.40
CA ASN A 207 -15.66 -6.71 6.83
C ASN A 207 -15.76 -5.53 7.80
N ILE A 208 -14.76 -4.67 7.82
CA ILE A 208 -14.67 -3.47 8.69
C ILE A 208 -14.49 -2.24 7.80
N VAL A 209 -15.22 -1.18 8.13
CA VAL A 209 -15.05 0.16 7.54
C VAL A 209 -14.89 1.16 8.68
N ALA A 210 -13.89 2.03 8.58
CA ALA A 210 -13.74 3.20 9.43
C ALA A 210 -13.99 4.47 8.62
N ILE A 211 -14.67 5.44 9.23
CA ILE A 211 -15.04 6.70 8.59
C ILE A 211 -14.72 7.85 9.56
N GLY A 212 -13.89 8.78 9.10
CA GLY A 212 -13.52 9.98 9.83
C GLY A 212 -14.53 11.12 9.65
N ALA A 213 -14.77 11.86 10.72
CA ALA A 213 -15.53 13.11 10.77
C ALA A 213 -14.71 14.16 11.52
N TYR A 214 -13.71 14.71 10.83
CA TYR A 214 -12.64 15.50 11.44
C TYR A 214 -13.09 16.79 12.10
N ALA A 215 -14.20 17.37 11.66
CA ALA A 215 -14.75 18.62 12.20
C ALA A 215 -15.95 18.39 13.12
N GLU A 216 -16.23 17.15 13.53
CA GLU A 216 -17.31 16.88 14.47
C GLU A 216 -17.01 17.51 15.83
N ASP A 217 -18.00 18.24 16.34
CA ASP A 217 -17.96 18.78 17.70
C ASP A 217 -18.33 17.69 18.71
N THR A 218 -17.58 17.65 19.76
CA THR A 218 -17.88 16.88 20.97
C THR A 218 -18.37 17.87 22.06
N GLU A 219 -17.81 17.84 23.27
CA GLU A 219 -17.86 19.00 24.17
C GLU A 219 -16.90 20.13 23.71
N LEU A 220 -16.03 19.83 22.75
CA LEU A 220 -15.00 20.68 22.19
C LEU A 220 -15.24 20.87 20.67
N GLN A 221 -15.02 22.06 20.17
CA GLN A 221 -15.27 22.42 18.78
C GLN A 221 -14.25 21.75 17.85
N ASN A 222 -14.72 21.11 16.76
CA ASN A 222 -13.89 20.46 15.75
C ASN A 222 -12.84 19.49 16.37
N ALA A 223 -13.20 18.81 17.44
CA ALA A 223 -12.32 17.84 18.06
C ALA A 223 -12.16 16.59 17.18
N GLY A 224 -13.21 16.26 16.42
CA GLY A 224 -13.25 15.18 15.46
C GLY A 224 -13.59 13.81 16.04
N SER A 225 -13.88 12.85 15.16
CA SER A 225 -14.18 11.46 15.51
C SER A 225 -13.86 10.48 14.38
N ALA A 226 -13.78 9.19 14.73
CA ALA A 226 -13.78 8.07 13.79
C ALA A 226 -14.91 7.10 14.16
N THR A 227 -15.73 6.71 13.19
CA THR A 227 -16.84 5.78 13.39
C THR A 227 -16.57 4.48 12.66
N ILE A 228 -16.75 3.36 13.36
CA ILE A 228 -16.42 2.02 12.88
C ILE A 228 -17.70 1.26 12.59
N PHE A 229 -17.78 0.70 11.39
CA PHE A 229 -18.85 -0.19 10.93
C PHE A 229 -18.30 -1.58 10.67
N ARG A 230 -19.13 -2.58 10.93
CA ARG A 230 -18.81 -3.97 10.65
C ARG A 230 -19.94 -4.65 9.89
N LEU A 231 -19.59 -5.44 8.88
CA LEU A 231 -20.54 -6.28 8.15
C LEU A 231 -20.87 -7.53 8.98
N ILE A 232 -22.12 -7.61 9.46
CA ILE A 232 -22.64 -8.69 10.29
C ILE A 232 -23.95 -9.18 9.66
N ASN A 233 -24.02 -10.46 9.28
CA ASN A 233 -25.20 -11.07 8.63
C ASN A 233 -25.66 -10.27 7.39
N ASN A 234 -24.76 -9.79 6.55
CA ASN A 234 -24.98 -8.96 5.37
C ASN A 234 -25.59 -7.57 5.66
N GLU A 235 -25.40 -7.05 6.85
CA GLU A 235 -25.77 -5.68 7.21
C GLU A 235 -24.56 -4.95 7.80
N TRP A 236 -24.29 -3.74 7.32
CA TRP A 236 -23.29 -2.84 7.90
C TRP A 236 -23.85 -2.18 9.14
N ILE A 237 -23.27 -2.48 10.30
CA ILE A 237 -23.72 -2.06 11.62
C ILE A 237 -22.62 -1.23 12.26
N GLU A 238 -22.95 -0.04 12.77
CA GLU A 238 -22.07 0.74 13.61
C GLU A 238 -21.76 -0.05 14.88
N ILE A 239 -20.48 -0.32 15.14
CA ILE A 239 -20.03 -1.05 16.34
C ILE A 239 -19.35 -0.13 17.35
N GLN A 240 -18.78 1.00 16.89
CA GLN A 240 -18.07 1.92 17.77
C GLN A 240 -17.93 3.30 17.14
N LYS A 241 -17.94 4.33 17.97
CA LYS A 241 -17.46 5.66 17.65
C LYS A 241 -16.32 6.01 18.59
N ILE A 242 -15.22 6.48 18.03
CA ILE A 242 -13.97 6.76 18.71
C ILE A 242 -13.71 8.26 18.67
N PHE A 243 -13.27 8.81 19.79
CA PHE A 243 -12.81 10.18 19.93
C PHE A 243 -11.35 10.19 20.39
N SER A 244 -10.63 11.27 20.13
CA SER A 244 -9.27 11.43 20.68
C SER A 244 -9.31 11.37 22.22
N PRO A 245 -8.45 10.58 22.85
CA PRO A 245 -8.41 10.48 24.32
C PRO A 245 -7.96 11.77 25.00
N ASN A 246 -7.21 12.62 24.29
CA ASN A 246 -6.64 13.88 24.78
C ASN A 246 -7.15 15.10 24.01
N SER A 247 -8.42 15.06 23.52
CA SER A 247 -8.97 16.08 22.63
C SER A 247 -8.84 17.50 23.18
N ASN A 248 -8.45 18.42 22.28
CA ASN A 248 -8.68 19.86 22.39
C ASN A 248 -9.59 20.34 21.26
N SER A 249 -10.01 21.60 21.32
CA SER A 249 -10.73 22.19 20.19
C SER A 249 -9.81 22.33 18.98
N TYR A 250 -10.30 21.90 17.80
CA TYR A 250 -9.58 21.95 16.54
C TYR A 250 -8.44 20.93 16.37
N ASP A 251 -8.41 19.87 17.12
CA ASP A 251 -7.42 18.77 16.96
C ASP A 251 -7.63 17.98 15.66
N PHE A 252 -8.86 18.00 15.13
CA PHE A 252 -9.24 17.34 13.88
C PHE A 252 -8.93 15.84 13.85
N PHE A 253 -9.23 15.12 14.93
CA PHE A 253 -9.11 13.66 14.98
C PHE A 253 -9.98 12.99 13.90
N GLY A 254 -9.43 12.04 13.15
CA GLY A 254 -10.10 11.41 12.00
C GLY A 254 -9.95 12.21 10.71
N ASN A 255 -8.98 13.14 10.64
CA ASN A 255 -8.61 13.79 9.38
C ASN A 255 -8.14 12.78 8.33
N ASP A 256 -7.32 11.83 8.75
CA ASP A 256 -6.90 10.68 7.96
C ASP A 256 -6.90 9.43 8.83
N LEU A 257 -7.14 8.26 8.22
CA LEU A 257 -7.18 6.97 8.91
C LEU A 257 -6.94 5.83 7.92
N ASP A 258 -6.40 4.72 8.45
CA ASP A 258 -6.17 3.51 7.67
C ASP A 258 -6.35 2.25 8.57
N ILE A 259 -6.74 1.14 7.94
CA ILE A 259 -6.98 -0.15 8.62
C ILE A 259 -6.20 -1.25 7.93
N TYR A 260 -5.50 -2.04 8.71
CA TYR A 260 -4.95 -3.30 8.25
C TYR A 260 -5.19 -4.41 9.30
N ASP A 261 -5.88 -5.48 8.90
CA ASP A 261 -6.26 -6.63 9.72
C ASP A 261 -7.06 -6.21 10.98
N ASP A 262 -6.46 -6.29 12.14
CA ASP A 262 -7.07 -5.93 13.42
C ASP A 262 -6.62 -4.57 13.96
N LYS A 263 -5.90 -3.79 13.17
CA LYS A 263 -5.34 -2.50 13.58
C LYS A 263 -5.94 -1.33 12.81
N LEU A 264 -6.21 -0.25 13.52
CA LEU A 264 -6.69 1.03 12.99
C LEU A 264 -5.73 2.12 13.44
N VAL A 265 -5.26 2.93 12.49
CA VAL A 265 -4.55 4.18 12.79
C VAL A 265 -5.44 5.37 12.48
N VAL A 266 -5.35 6.41 13.32
CA VAL A 266 -6.13 7.65 13.17
C VAL A 266 -5.23 8.84 13.41
N GLY A 267 -5.16 9.72 12.43
CA GLY A 267 -4.43 10.99 12.51
C GLY A 267 -5.24 12.11 13.18
N SER A 268 -4.53 13.00 13.87
CA SER A 268 -5.04 14.22 14.50
C SER A 268 -3.98 15.29 14.36
N TYR A 269 -3.89 15.86 13.16
CA TYR A 269 -2.71 16.62 12.73
C TYR A 269 -2.54 18.00 13.39
N TYR A 270 -3.59 18.52 14.02
CA TYR A 270 -3.54 19.73 14.83
C TYR A 270 -3.57 19.48 16.34
N ALA A 271 -3.36 18.22 16.77
CA ALA A 271 -3.27 17.91 18.19
C ALA A 271 -2.14 18.72 18.86
N ASP A 272 -2.45 19.30 20.02
CA ASP A 272 -1.56 20.18 20.79
C ASP A 272 -0.79 19.44 21.90
N ASN A 273 -0.38 18.19 21.66
CA ASN A 273 0.18 17.34 22.73
C ASN A 273 1.54 17.79 23.25
N ILE A 274 2.49 18.10 22.35
CA ILE A 274 3.85 18.52 22.72
C ILE A 274 4.00 20.01 22.48
N TYR A 275 3.58 20.49 21.32
CA TYR A 275 3.55 21.88 20.92
C TYR A 275 2.23 22.17 20.17
N ASP A 276 1.85 23.42 20.01
CA ASP A 276 0.65 23.83 19.27
C ASP A 276 0.74 23.26 17.82
N ASN A 277 -0.29 22.52 17.37
CA ASN A 277 -0.39 21.89 16.08
C ASN A 277 0.81 20.95 15.75
N SER A 278 1.45 20.35 16.74
CA SER A 278 2.53 19.39 16.49
C SER A 278 2.01 18.07 15.90
N GLY A 279 0.74 17.77 16.16
CA GLY A 279 0.05 16.58 15.68
C GLY A 279 0.28 15.31 16.50
N SER A 280 -0.60 14.34 16.32
CA SER A 280 -0.54 13.01 16.94
C SER A 280 -1.21 11.96 16.07
N VAL A 281 -0.82 10.71 16.24
CA VAL A 281 -1.45 9.54 15.63
C VAL A 281 -1.78 8.52 16.69
N PHE A 282 -2.96 7.94 16.60
CA PHE A 282 -3.47 6.98 17.58
C PHE A 282 -3.62 5.62 16.91
N LEU A 283 -3.00 4.59 17.49
CA LEU A 283 -3.11 3.20 17.06
C LEU A 283 -4.07 2.46 17.98
N TYR A 284 -5.04 1.80 17.38
CA TYR A 284 -6.03 0.96 18.06
C TYR A 284 -5.90 -0.48 17.58
N GLU A 285 -6.19 -1.43 18.45
CA GLU A 285 -6.28 -2.86 18.13
C GLU A 285 -7.70 -3.37 18.39
N LEU A 286 -8.19 -4.22 17.47
CA LEU A 286 -9.51 -4.83 17.59
C LEU A 286 -9.49 -5.98 18.59
N ASN A 287 -10.09 -5.76 19.76
CA ASN A 287 -10.26 -6.76 20.80
C ASN A 287 -11.75 -7.18 20.86
N TYR A 288 -12.05 -8.44 20.43
CA TYR A 288 -13.40 -8.96 20.22
C TYR A 288 -14.20 -8.18 19.18
N ASN A 289 -14.84 -7.08 19.51
CA ASN A 289 -15.60 -6.21 18.59
C ASN A 289 -15.41 -4.72 18.90
N ILE A 290 -14.38 -4.37 19.64
CA ILE A 290 -14.09 -3.00 20.06
C ILE A 290 -12.63 -2.71 19.75
N PHE A 291 -12.37 -1.58 19.11
CA PHE A 291 -11.03 -1.05 18.94
C PHE A 291 -10.58 -0.37 20.23
N GLU A 292 -9.58 -0.94 20.87
CA GLU A 292 -8.98 -0.41 22.09
C GLU A 292 -7.70 0.35 21.75
N LEU A 293 -7.50 1.54 22.35
CA LEU A 293 -6.27 2.32 22.15
C LEU A 293 -5.09 1.55 22.73
N VAL A 294 -4.05 1.36 21.90
CA VAL A 294 -2.81 0.67 22.31
C VAL A 294 -1.60 1.59 22.34
N LEU A 295 -1.54 2.57 21.42
CA LEU A 295 -0.44 3.52 21.36
C LEU A 295 -0.93 4.91 20.92
N GLU A 296 -0.27 5.92 21.44
CA GLU A 296 -0.26 7.28 20.91
C GLU A 296 1.16 7.53 20.38
N LEU A 297 1.27 7.84 19.09
CA LEU A 297 2.52 8.09 18.39
C LEU A 297 2.69 9.60 18.18
N ASN A 298 3.87 10.09 18.49
CA ASN A 298 4.28 11.48 18.27
C ASN A 298 5.71 11.45 17.73
N ALA A 299 6.07 12.33 16.82
CA ALA A 299 7.42 12.42 16.32
C ALA A 299 8.40 12.70 17.48
N TYR A 300 9.55 12.02 17.51
CA TYR A 300 10.55 12.17 18.57
C TYR A 300 11.15 13.59 18.63
N ASP A 301 11.11 14.32 17.53
CA ASP A 301 11.59 15.69 17.36
C ASP A 301 10.46 16.70 17.08
N SER A 302 9.22 16.36 17.46
CA SER A 302 8.03 17.22 17.29
C SER A 302 8.29 18.67 17.61
N TYR A 303 7.79 19.56 16.73
CA TYR A 303 7.85 20.99 16.90
C TYR A 303 6.51 21.66 16.55
N LEU A 304 6.44 22.98 16.72
CA LEU A 304 5.27 23.81 16.46
C LEU A 304 4.86 23.75 14.98
N ASN A 305 3.61 23.38 14.70
CA ASN A 305 3.01 23.27 13.37
C ASN A 305 3.65 22.23 12.44
N ASP A 306 4.21 21.15 12.94
CA ASP A 306 4.73 20.05 12.10
C ASP A 306 3.61 19.28 11.38
N ASN A 307 2.39 19.35 11.92
CA ASN A 307 1.21 18.67 11.37
C ASN A 307 1.38 17.16 11.22
N PHE A 308 2.07 16.51 12.15
CA PHE A 308 2.25 15.06 12.20
C PHE A 308 0.90 14.35 12.27
N GLY A 309 0.66 13.39 11.37
CA GLY A 309 -0.64 12.70 11.24
C GLY A 309 -1.56 13.34 10.21
N GLN A 310 -1.05 14.24 9.35
CA GLN A 310 -1.78 14.75 8.18
C GLN A 310 -2.14 13.64 7.20
N SER A 311 -1.24 12.70 7.00
CA SER A 311 -1.47 11.46 6.25
C SER A 311 -0.97 10.27 7.06
N VAL A 312 -1.67 9.15 7.02
CA VAL A 312 -1.31 7.91 7.72
C VAL A 312 -1.55 6.70 6.83
N SER A 313 -0.73 5.67 6.98
CA SER A 313 -0.96 4.37 6.35
C SER A 313 -0.39 3.25 7.23
N ILE A 314 -1.05 2.09 7.24
CA ILE A 314 -0.65 0.93 8.03
C ILE A 314 -0.58 -0.33 7.18
N TYR A 315 0.48 -1.10 7.34
CA TYR A 315 0.59 -2.44 6.79
C TYR A 315 1.26 -3.37 7.80
N SER A 316 0.59 -4.45 8.18
CA SER A 316 1.06 -5.42 9.17
C SER A 316 1.36 -4.75 10.54
N ASN A 317 2.62 -4.63 10.91
CA ASN A 317 3.08 -3.97 12.14
C ASN A 317 3.84 -2.67 11.85
N TYR A 318 3.70 -2.10 10.67
CA TYR A 318 4.34 -0.85 10.28
C TYR A 318 3.30 0.24 10.09
N VAL A 319 3.58 1.42 10.63
CA VAL A 319 2.78 2.64 10.48
C VAL A 319 3.65 3.70 9.85
N ALA A 320 3.21 4.27 8.74
CA ALA A 320 3.81 5.45 8.12
C ALA A 320 2.97 6.68 8.42
N VAL A 321 3.62 7.78 8.78
CA VAL A 321 2.97 9.03 9.18
C VAL A 321 3.65 10.20 8.48
N GLY A 322 2.88 10.99 7.73
CA GLY A 322 3.34 12.23 7.14
C GLY A 322 3.25 13.41 8.10
N ALA A 323 4.25 14.28 8.05
CA ALA A 323 4.35 15.57 8.73
C ALA A 323 4.76 16.61 7.69
N MET A 324 3.81 17.08 6.90
CA MET A 324 4.09 17.84 5.67
C MET A 324 4.71 19.23 5.90
N ASP A 325 4.55 19.77 7.11
CA ASP A 325 5.08 21.08 7.50
C ASP A 325 6.33 20.99 8.41
N ASP A 326 6.90 19.77 8.57
CA ASP A 326 8.10 19.53 9.38
C ASP A 326 9.30 20.39 8.93
N ASP A 327 10.04 20.89 9.91
CA ASP A 327 11.04 21.96 9.77
C ASP A 327 12.43 21.52 9.26
N ASN A 328 12.58 20.40 8.55
CA ASN A 328 13.89 20.08 7.90
C ASN A 328 14.38 21.15 6.93
N GLY A 329 13.52 22.07 6.61
CA GLY A 329 13.69 23.30 5.90
C GLY A 329 12.38 24.01 6.00
N THR A 330 11.98 25.09 6.04
CA THR A 330 10.67 25.70 6.26
C THR A 330 9.59 24.97 5.45
N ASN A 331 8.78 24.14 6.14
CA ASN A 331 7.69 23.36 5.55
C ASN A 331 8.16 22.46 4.38
N SER A 332 9.32 21.83 4.50
CA SER A 332 9.78 20.89 3.48
C SER A 332 9.15 19.50 3.63
N GLY A 333 8.76 19.17 4.87
CA GLY A 333 8.09 17.94 5.24
C GLY A 333 9.01 16.79 5.63
N ALA A 334 8.42 15.79 6.27
CA ALA A 334 9.05 14.54 6.64
C ALA A 334 8.03 13.40 6.71
N VAL A 335 8.51 12.16 6.72
CA VAL A 335 7.71 10.96 7.02
C VAL A 335 8.38 10.18 8.13
N TYR A 336 7.57 9.72 9.08
CA TYR A 336 8.01 8.85 10.16
C TYR A 336 7.46 7.45 9.94
N VAL A 337 8.31 6.44 10.12
CA VAL A 337 7.89 5.04 10.06
C VAL A 337 8.13 4.40 11.42
N TYR A 338 7.09 3.76 11.92
CA TYR A 338 7.08 3.04 13.18
C TYR A 338 6.96 1.55 12.92
N LYS A 339 7.85 0.74 13.49
CA LYS A 339 7.67 -0.70 13.61
C LYS A 339 7.12 -1.01 15.00
N ILE A 340 5.91 -1.53 15.05
CA ILE A 340 5.21 -1.85 16.29
C ILE A 340 5.57 -3.29 16.71
N ASN A 341 6.08 -3.46 17.90
CA ASN A 341 6.43 -4.75 18.48
C ASN A 341 5.25 -5.38 19.24
N ASP A 342 5.29 -6.70 19.49
CA ASP A 342 4.22 -7.46 20.15
C ASP A 342 3.91 -6.98 21.58
N ASP A 343 4.84 -6.28 22.22
CA ASP A 343 4.69 -5.71 23.56
C ASP A 343 4.28 -4.22 23.56
N TRP A 344 3.87 -3.72 22.38
CA TRP A 344 3.49 -2.32 22.14
C TRP A 344 4.64 -1.31 22.33
N THR A 345 5.89 -1.75 22.33
CA THR A 345 7.02 -0.88 22.08
C THR A 345 7.17 -0.64 20.58
N TYR A 346 7.92 0.36 20.17
CA TYR A 346 8.15 0.63 18.76
C TYR A 346 9.57 1.09 18.49
N ASP A 347 10.02 0.83 17.26
CA ASP A 347 11.20 1.45 16.67
C ASP A 347 10.71 2.55 15.72
N GLU A 348 11.36 3.70 15.72
CA GLU A 348 10.98 4.88 14.93
C GLU A 348 12.14 5.32 14.06
N ILE A 349 11.83 5.63 12.80
CA ILE A 349 12.78 6.31 11.90
C ILE A 349 12.09 7.52 11.26
N LYS A 350 12.86 8.58 11.03
CA LYS A 350 12.47 9.74 10.23
C LYS A 350 13.10 9.66 8.86
N LEU A 351 12.30 9.80 7.82
CA LEU A 351 12.72 9.78 6.43
C LEU A 351 12.48 11.15 5.79
N TYR A 352 13.48 11.68 5.12
CA TYR A 352 13.40 12.89 4.31
C TYR A 352 14.51 12.86 3.24
N PRO A 353 14.19 13.16 1.99
CA PRO A 353 15.19 13.25 0.92
C PRO A 353 16.11 14.46 1.09
N ASN A 354 17.35 14.36 0.59
CA ASN A 354 18.33 15.42 0.69
C ASN A 354 18.09 16.60 -0.28
N ASP A 355 17.23 16.44 -1.28
CA ASP A 355 16.87 17.42 -2.32
C ASP A 355 15.60 18.22 -2.02
N LEU A 356 14.96 17.98 -0.86
CA LEU A 356 13.80 18.76 -0.46
C LEU A 356 14.11 20.24 -0.37
N GLN A 357 13.19 21.03 -0.92
CA GLN A 357 13.19 22.47 -0.85
C GLN A 357 12.06 22.96 0.06
N GLN A 358 12.07 24.24 0.29
CA GLN A 358 11.03 24.90 1.09
C GLN A 358 9.66 24.78 0.41
N TYR A 359 8.66 24.33 1.14
CA TYR A 359 7.27 24.14 0.71
C TYR A 359 7.01 22.94 -0.22
N ASP A 360 7.93 22.00 -0.37
CA ASP A 360 7.71 20.79 -1.17
C ASP A 360 6.62 19.89 -0.60
N GLU A 361 6.28 20.02 0.69
CA GLU A 361 5.25 19.25 1.40
C GLU A 361 5.47 17.72 1.28
N PHE A 362 6.73 17.25 1.43
CA PHE A 362 7.01 15.82 1.47
C PHE A 362 6.27 15.16 2.63
N GLY A 363 5.53 14.09 2.36
CA GLY A 363 4.65 13.46 3.34
C GLY A 363 3.20 13.97 3.28
N SER A 364 2.84 14.79 2.30
CA SER A 364 1.43 15.20 2.09
C SER A 364 0.50 14.03 1.77
N SER A 365 1.03 12.94 1.26
CA SER A 365 0.36 11.64 1.09
C SER A 365 1.36 10.50 1.28
N VAL A 366 0.92 9.41 1.92
CA VAL A 366 1.74 8.22 2.17
C VAL A 366 0.96 6.94 1.89
N SER A 367 1.62 5.90 1.40
CA SER A 367 1.05 4.56 1.33
C SER A 367 2.14 3.53 1.55
N ILE A 368 1.91 2.62 2.49
CA ILE A 368 2.85 1.56 2.87
C ILE A 368 2.27 0.20 2.47
N PHE A 369 3.09 -0.62 1.81
CA PHE A 369 2.74 -2.01 1.52
C PHE A 369 4.03 -2.83 1.53
N ASP A 370 4.00 -3.98 2.20
CA ASP A 370 5.17 -4.81 2.42
C ASP A 370 6.29 -3.98 3.12
N TYR A 371 7.49 -3.91 2.61
CA TYR A 371 8.59 -3.13 3.19
C TYR A 371 8.93 -1.89 2.35
N LYS A 372 7.95 -1.41 1.60
CA LYS A 372 8.09 -0.25 0.71
C LYS A 372 7.08 0.82 1.07
N LEU A 373 7.51 2.05 0.94
CA LEU A 373 6.73 3.24 1.19
C LEU A 373 6.76 4.12 -0.06
N ILE A 374 5.61 4.58 -0.51
CA ILE A 374 5.49 5.68 -1.47
C ILE A 374 5.04 6.94 -0.74
N VAL A 375 5.69 8.04 -1.04
CA VAL A 375 5.47 9.34 -0.41
C VAL A 375 5.28 10.40 -1.47
N GLY A 376 4.19 11.16 -1.38
CA GLY A 376 3.95 12.33 -2.22
C GLY A 376 4.61 13.59 -1.67
N SER A 377 5.10 14.41 -2.60
CA SER A 377 5.63 15.76 -2.41
C SER A 377 4.98 16.63 -3.49
N SER A 378 3.70 16.98 -3.27
CA SER A 378 2.83 17.47 -4.34
C SER A 378 3.13 18.92 -4.79
N LEU A 379 3.97 19.62 -4.07
CA LEU A 379 4.42 20.98 -4.40
C LEU A 379 5.91 21.06 -4.75
N ASP A 380 6.57 19.90 -5.00
CA ASP A 380 7.96 19.85 -5.47
C ASP A 380 8.13 20.60 -6.79
N ASP A 381 9.17 21.43 -6.88
CA ASP A 381 9.40 22.39 -7.97
C ASP A 381 10.37 21.89 -9.07
N ASP A 382 10.82 20.65 -9.03
CA ASP A 382 11.92 20.14 -9.89
C ASP A 382 11.58 20.16 -11.40
N LEU A 383 10.34 19.94 -11.80
CA LEU A 383 9.88 20.10 -13.19
C LEU A 383 9.23 21.47 -13.46
N GLY A 384 9.07 22.30 -12.42
CA GLY A 384 8.43 23.61 -12.45
C GLY A 384 7.60 23.82 -11.20
N ASN A 385 7.16 25.06 -10.95
CA ASN A 385 6.45 25.43 -9.73
C ASN A 385 5.22 24.53 -9.49
N ASP A 386 5.18 23.85 -8.34
CA ASP A 386 4.13 22.93 -7.93
C ASP A 386 3.88 21.76 -8.95
N ALA A 387 4.89 21.34 -9.71
CA ALA A 387 4.77 20.21 -10.62
C ALA A 387 4.56 18.88 -9.86
N GLY A 388 5.23 18.76 -8.72
CA GLY A 388 5.14 17.64 -7.80
C GLY A 388 6.08 16.48 -8.11
N SER A 389 6.28 15.65 -7.11
CA SER A 389 7.09 14.43 -7.18
C SER A 389 6.57 13.35 -6.24
N VAL A 390 7.04 12.12 -6.42
CA VAL A 390 6.90 11.05 -5.42
C VAL A 390 8.23 10.41 -5.14
N TYR A 391 8.36 9.84 -3.94
CA TYR A 391 9.54 9.10 -3.51
C TYR A 391 9.12 7.69 -3.14
N ILE A 392 9.85 6.70 -3.66
CA ILE A 392 9.67 5.30 -3.32
C ILE A 392 10.84 4.88 -2.45
N LEU A 393 10.56 4.55 -1.20
CA LEU A 393 11.55 4.35 -0.15
C LEU A 393 11.49 2.91 0.38
N ASN A 394 12.68 2.32 0.63
CA ASN A 394 12.77 1.14 1.47
C ASN A 394 13.05 1.63 2.90
N PHE A 395 12.29 1.16 3.87
CA PHE A 395 12.42 1.61 5.27
C PHE A 395 12.90 0.51 6.22
N ALA A 396 13.02 -0.72 5.73
CA ALA A 396 13.48 -1.85 6.53
C ALA A 396 14.58 -2.64 5.80
N GLU A 397 15.49 -3.23 6.57
CA GLU A 397 16.59 -4.05 6.06
C GLU A 397 16.82 -5.32 6.89
N CYS A 398 17.43 -6.33 6.27
CA CYS A 398 17.89 -7.53 6.95
C CYS A 398 19.26 -7.28 7.61
N ASN A 399 19.36 -7.45 8.90
CA ASN A 399 20.60 -7.30 9.67
C ASN A 399 21.31 -8.62 10.02
N ASP A 400 20.85 -9.76 9.49
CA ASP A 400 21.50 -11.06 9.71
C ASP A 400 22.59 -11.30 8.66
N ILE A 401 23.84 -11.33 9.12
CA ILE A 401 25.02 -11.55 8.25
C ILE A 401 25.00 -12.86 7.47
N ALA A 402 24.15 -13.81 7.89
CA ALA A 402 23.99 -15.08 7.20
C ALA A 402 22.93 -15.04 6.08
N ALA A 403 22.17 -13.96 5.98
CA ALA A 403 21.16 -13.77 4.96
C ALA A 403 21.76 -13.26 3.64
N CYS A 404 21.10 -13.63 2.54
CA CYS A 404 21.51 -13.27 1.18
C CYS A 404 21.28 -11.78 0.85
N ASN A 405 20.33 -11.17 1.51
CA ASN A 405 20.01 -9.74 1.39
C ASN A 405 20.50 -8.91 2.58
N TYR A 406 21.55 -9.39 3.28
CA TYR A 406 22.21 -8.64 4.32
C TYR A 406 22.85 -7.36 3.73
N ASP A 407 22.48 -6.22 4.28
CA ASP A 407 23.03 -4.92 3.92
C ASP A 407 23.47 -4.17 5.19
N THR A 408 24.67 -3.60 5.17
CA THR A 408 25.22 -2.75 6.25
C THR A 408 25.39 -1.31 5.80
N SER A 409 25.01 -0.98 4.58
CA SER A 409 25.33 0.32 3.98
C SER A 409 24.45 1.45 4.51
N SER A 410 23.26 1.13 5.01
CA SER A 410 22.30 2.10 5.53
C SER A 410 22.31 2.18 7.05
N GLN A 411 22.43 3.39 7.60
CA GLN A 411 22.48 3.62 9.05
C GLN A 411 21.13 4.01 9.66
N ASN A 412 20.08 4.18 8.83
CA ASN A 412 18.80 4.77 9.25
C ASN A 412 17.58 3.92 8.86
N LEU A 413 17.74 2.59 8.68
CA LEU A 413 16.63 1.71 8.38
C LEU A 413 16.23 0.88 9.62
N ILE A 414 14.96 0.46 9.64
CA ILE A 414 14.44 -0.46 10.65
C ILE A 414 15.00 -1.86 10.38
N HIS A 415 15.62 -2.47 11.38
CA HIS A 415 16.09 -3.85 11.27
C HIS A 415 14.94 -4.83 11.47
N ASP A 416 14.68 -5.67 10.47
CA ASP A 416 13.67 -6.71 10.56
C ASP A 416 14.19 -8.07 10.08
N SER A 417 14.25 -9.04 10.99
CA SER A 417 14.67 -10.39 10.66
C SER A 417 13.67 -11.15 9.78
N GLN A 418 12.43 -10.69 9.69
CA GLN A 418 11.40 -11.34 8.85
C GLN A 418 11.65 -11.15 7.35
N ILE A 419 12.37 -10.07 6.97
CA ILE A 419 12.72 -9.83 5.57
C ILE A 419 14.02 -10.53 5.14
N CYS A 420 14.69 -11.23 6.06
CA CYS A 420 15.93 -11.92 5.76
C CYS A 420 15.71 -13.11 4.83
N ILE A 421 16.36 -13.09 3.68
CA ILE A 421 16.35 -14.18 2.72
C ILE A 421 17.59 -15.03 2.97
N PHE A 422 17.39 -16.26 3.38
CA PHE A 422 18.49 -17.19 3.61
C PHE A 422 18.68 -18.13 2.41
N PRO A 423 19.93 -18.54 2.10
CA PRO A 423 20.16 -19.50 1.05
C PRO A 423 19.52 -20.85 1.42
N GLU A 424 19.05 -21.58 0.41
CA GLU A 424 18.61 -22.95 0.62
C GLU A 424 19.74 -23.79 1.21
N ASN A 425 19.38 -24.82 2.00
CA ASN A 425 20.38 -25.72 2.58
C ASN A 425 21.29 -26.32 1.51
N GLY A 426 22.57 -26.05 1.62
CA GLY A 426 23.58 -26.52 0.67
C GLY A 426 23.91 -25.59 -0.47
N PHE A 427 23.33 -24.36 -0.48
CA PHE A 427 23.62 -23.34 -1.50
C PHE A 427 24.16 -22.05 -0.90
N GLU A 428 24.94 -21.30 -1.69
CA GLU A 428 25.28 -19.91 -1.44
C GLU A 428 24.16 -18.98 -1.89
N CYS A 429 24.26 -17.72 -1.53
CA CYS A 429 23.24 -16.71 -1.90
C CYS A 429 23.13 -16.45 -3.42
N ASP A 430 24.16 -16.75 -4.19
CA ASP A 430 24.14 -16.69 -5.66
C ASP A 430 23.56 -17.95 -6.32
N GLY A 431 23.02 -18.86 -5.51
CA GLY A 431 22.48 -20.16 -5.98
C GLY A 431 23.56 -21.18 -6.32
N SER A 432 24.85 -20.88 -6.08
CA SER A 432 25.92 -21.86 -6.26
C SER A 432 25.93 -22.87 -5.12
N CYS A 433 26.25 -24.12 -5.44
CA CYS A 433 26.33 -25.18 -4.47
C CYS A 433 27.57 -25.03 -3.59
N ILE A 434 27.44 -25.00 -2.26
CA ILE A 434 28.56 -24.98 -1.29
C ILE A 434 29.25 -26.34 -1.12
N HIS A 435 28.62 -27.41 -1.63
CA HIS A 435 29.13 -28.75 -1.60
C HIS A 435 29.53 -29.23 -3.01
N GLU A 436 30.07 -30.42 -3.12
CA GLU A 436 30.31 -31.03 -4.43
C GLU A 436 28.97 -31.35 -5.11
N ILE A 437 28.87 -30.99 -6.40
CA ILE A 437 27.75 -31.40 -7.25
C ILE A 437 27.97 -32.86 -7.63
N ASP A 438 27.03 -33.71 -7.37
CA ASP A 438 27.10 -35.15 -7.69
C ASP A 438 26.96 -35.45 -9.19
N SER A 439 27.03 -36.73 -9.55
CA SER A 439 26.88 -37.17 -10.92
C SER A 439 25.48 -36.91 -11.53
N CYS A 440 24.48 -36.62 -10.68
CA CYS A 440 23.12 -36.27 -11.07
C CYS A 440 22.88 -34.76 -11.13
N ASN A 441 23.95 -33.93 -10.99
CA ASN A 441 23.91 -32.48 -10.96
C ASN A 441 23.11 -31.88 -9.77
N ILE A 442 23.12 -32.61 -8.64
CA ILE A 442 22.47 -32.24 -7.39
C ILE A 442 23.50 -31.79 -6.38
N CYS A 443 23.26 -30.65 -5.73
CA CYS A 443 24.12 -30.13 -4.68
C CYS A 443 24.07 -31.06 -3.44
N ASN A 444 25.23 -31.49 -2.97
CA ASN A 444 25.38 -32.42 -1.86
C ASN A 444 24.57 -33.75 -2.02
N GLY A 445 24.26 -34.09 -3.26
CA GLY A 445 23.52 -35.31 -3.56
C GLY A 445 24.39 -36.59 -3.43
N GLY A 446 23.74 -37.74 -3.33
CA GLY A 446 24.41 -39.05 -3.28
C GLY A 446 24.67 -39.69 -4.65
N GLY A 447 24.41 -38.96 -5.76
CA GLY A 447 24.43 -39.51 -7.11
C GLY A 447 23.23 -40.46 -7.35
N SER A 448 23.44 -41.48 -8.16
CA SER A 448 22.44 -42.53 -8.46
C SER A 448 22.29 -43.51 -7.29
N ASN A 449 21.91 -43.03 -6.12
CA ASN A 449 21.90 -43.85 -4.88
C ASN A 449 20.55 -44.48 -4.55
N GLY A 450 19.45 -44.01 -5.20
CA GLY A 450 18.10 -44.51 -4.94
C GLY A 450 17.33 -43.76 -3.85
N ASP A 451 17.83 -42.65 -3.29
CA ASP A 451 17.09 -41.72 -2.41
C ASP A 451 16.30 -40.76 -3.30
N VAL A 452 15.15 -41.24 -3.80
CA VAL A 452 14.38 -40.57 -4.86
C VAL A 452 13.61 -39.34 -4.35
N ASP A 453 13.24 -39.34 -3.08
CA ASP A 453 12.55 -38.21 -2.45
C ASP A 453 13.51 -37.22 -1.78
N LEU A 454 14.82 -37.47 -1.85
CA LEU A 454 15.90 -36.59 -1.34
C LEU A 454 15.79 -36.31 0.16
N ASN A 455 15.19 -37.20 0.94
CA ASN A 455 15.07 -37.04 2.39
C ASN A 455 16.29 -37.51 3.19
N GLY A 456 17.31 -38.05 2.52
CA GLY A 456 18.54 -38.60 3.08
C GLY A 456 18.42 -40.02 3.63
N ILE A 457 17.28 -40.69 3.42
CA ILE A 457 17.01 -42.05 3.92
C ILE A 457 16.45 -42.90 2.81
N ILE A 458 17.24 -43.88 2.34
CA ILE A 458 16.78 -44.87 1.37
C ILE A 458 15.85 -45.85 2.07
N ASN A 459 14.58 -45.87 1.67
CA ASN A 459 13.55 -46.67 2.31
C ASN A 459 12.42 -47.08 1.35
N ILE A 460 11.33 -47.61 1.89
CA ILE A 460 10.20 -48.10 1.08
C ILE A 460 9.49 -47.00 0.29
N THR A 461 9.61 -45.71 0.72
CA THR A 461 9.01 -44.60 0.02
C THR A 461 9.65 -44.40 -1.35
N ASP A 462 10.96 -44.56 -1.45
CA ASP A 462 11.72 -44.46 -2.70
C ASP A 462 11.32 -45.57 -3.67
N ILE A 463 11.13 -46.78 -3.15
CA ILE A 463 10.60 -47.93 -3.93
C ILE A 463 9.23 -47.56 -4.53
N ILE A 464 8.34 -46.98 -3.74
CA ILE A 464 6.99 -46.59 -4.18
C ILE A 464 7.07 -45.50 -5.27
N LEU A 465 7.97 -44.55 -5.15
CA LEU A 465 8.18 -43.48 -6.15
C LEU A 465 8.69 -44.05 -7.48
N ILE A 466 9.70 -44.95 -7.46
CA ILE A 466 10.20 -45.59 -8.66
C ILE A 466 9.09 -46.46 -9.30
N LEU A 467 8.31 -47.17 -8.49
CA LEU A 467 7.22 -48.00 -8.99
C LEU A 467 6.12 -47.15 -9.63
N GLY A 468 5.76 -45.99 -9.01
CA GLY A 468 4.81 -45.01 -9.55
C GLY A 468 5.27 -44.46 -10.89
N TYR A 469 6.56 -44.13 -11.03
CA TYR A 469 7.15 -43.68 -12.29
C TYR A 469 7.05 -44.77 -13.39
N MET A 470 7.40 -46.03 -13.05
CA MET A 470 7.31 -47.14 -13.99
C MET A 470 5.87 -47.45 -14.44
N LEU A 471 4.88 -47.13 -13.62
CA LEU A 471 3.44 -47.23 -13.93
C LEU A 471 2.88 -46.01 -14.64
N GLY A 472 3.65 -44.92 -14.76
CA GLY A 472 3.25 -43.67 -15.42
C GLY A 472 2.46 -42.70 -14.52
N ASP A 473 2.52 -42.88 -13.20
CA ASP A 473 1.76 -42.09 -12.24
C ASP A 473 2.53 -40.88 -11.69
N ASN A 474 3.88 -40.91 -11.71
CA ASN A 474 4.74 -39.87 -11.11
C ASN A 474 5.92 -39.53 -12.01
N ASP A 475 6.36 -38.27 -11.97
CA ASP A 475 7.66 -37.82 -12.47
C ASP A 475 8.70 -37.90 -11.34
N ILE A 476 9.89 -38.44 -11.63
CA ILE A 476 11.00 -38.55 -10.69
C ILE A 476 12.32 -38.14 -11.33
N ASN A 477 13.34 -37.86 -10.52
CA ASN A 477 14.68 -37.66 -11.05
C ASN A 477 15.27 -38.97 -11.53
N ILE A 478 15.27 -39.18 -12.85
CA ILE A 478 15.73 -40.41 -13.51
C ILE A 478 17.18 -40.74 -13.13
N CYS A 479 18.05 -39.75 -12.94
CA CYS A 479 19.44 -40.00 -12.59
C CYS A 479 19.57 -40.64 -11.22
N ILE A 480 18.82 -40.20 -10.21
CA ILE A 480 18.86 -40.75 -8.86
C ILE A 480 18.25 -42.15 -8.83
N ALA A 481 17.18 -42.35 -9.56
CA ALA A 481 16.45 -43.63 -9.64
C ALA A 481 17.16 -44.69 -10.49
N ASN A 482 18.08 -44.30 -11.39
CA ASN A 482 18.84 -45.20 -12.25
C ASN A 482 20.08 -45.74 -11.49
N ILE A 483 19.86 -46.65 -10.57
CA ILE A 483 20.86 -47.15 -9.59
C ILE A 483 21.97 -47.95 -10.27
N ASN A 484 21.68 -48.64 -11.35
CA ASN A 484 22.64 -49.43 -12.10
C ASN A 484 23.40 -48.65 -13.19
N ASN A 485 23.10 -47.35 -13.37
CA ASN A 485 23.70 -46.45 -14.35
C ASN A 485 23.58 -46.90 -15.83
N ASP A 486 22.50 -47.61 -16.21
CA ASP A 486 22.25 -48.08 -17.58
C ASP A 486 21.42 -47.10 -18.43
N ASN A 487 21.10 -45.88 -17.89
CA ASN A 487 20.30 -44.81 -18.46
C ASN A 487 18.79 -45.11 -18.61
N VAL A 488 18.28 -46.15 -17.95
CA VAL A 488 16.86 -46.51 -17.98
C VAL A 488 16.41 -46.93 -16.59
N VAL A 489 15.43 -46.24 -16.04
CA VAL A 489 14.80 -46.66 -14.78
C VAL A 489 13.82 -47.77 -15.06
N ASN A 490 14.12 -48.99 -14.51
CA ASN A 490 13.35 -50.18 -14.78
C ASN A 490 13.36 -51.13 -13.55
N ILE A 491 12.84 -52.34 -13.73
CA ILE A 491 12.73 -53.35 -12.65
C ILE A 491 14.09 -53.74 -12.04
N THR A 492 15.18 -53.57 -12.77
CA THR A 492 16.53 -53.92 -12.27
C THR A 492 16.96 -52.92 -11.18
N ASP A 493 16.68 -51.62 -11.37
CA ASP A 493 16.96 -50.59 -10.36
C ASP A 493 16.15 -50.82 -9.10
N LEU A 494 14.87 -51.17 -9.27
CA LEU A 494 13.99 -51.52 -8.15
C LEU A 494 14.51 -52.72 -7.35
N ILE A 495 15.01 -53.75 -8.02
CA ILE A 495 15.58 -54.95 -7.36
C ILE A 495 16.84 -54.57 -6.59
N ILE A 496 17.72 -53.75 -7.16
CA ILE A 496 18.93 -53.28 -6.49
C ILE A 496 18.58 -52.42 -5.26
N LEU A 497 17.59 -51.55 -5.37
CA LEU A 497 17.14 -50.73 -4.27
C LEU A 497 16.57 -51.56 -3.11
N ILE A 498 15.74 -52.58 -3.42
CA ILE A 498 15.22 -53.50 -2.46
C ILE A 498 16.34 -54.29 -1.77
N ASP A 499 17.33 -54.77 -2.53
CA ASP A 499 18.47 -55.46 -1.98
C ASP A 499 19.31 -54.60 -1.05
N ASN A 500 19.51 -53.32 -1.42
CA ASN A 500 20.17 -52.33 -0.59
C ASN A 500 19.43 -52.07 0.74
N ILE A 501 18.10 -51.98 0.72
CA ILE A 501 17.27 -51.77 1.92
C ILE A 501 17.25 -53.00 2.83
N LEU A 502 17.25 -54.20 2.24
CA LEU A 502 17.16 -55.47 3.01
C LEU A 502 18.51 -55.91 3.59
N ASN A 503 19.63 -55.43 3.05
CA ASN A 503 20.98 -55.77 3.51
C ASN A 503 21.60 -54.73 4.46
N PHE A 504 20.83 -53.69 4.84
CA PHE A 504 21.11 -52.79 5.96
C PHE A 504 20.41 -53.35 7.23
#